data_f0572563eaa0a49d6d39021ba4494eb8
#
_entry.id   f0572563eaa0a49d6d39021ba4494eb8
#
_cell.length_a   1.000
_cell.length_b   1.000
_cell.length_c   1.000
_cell.angle_alpha   90.00
_cell.angle_beta   90.00
_cell.angle_gamma   90.00
#
_symmetry.space_group_name_H-M   'P 1'
#
loop_
_entity.id
_entity.type
_entity.pdbx_description
1 polymer ?
#
loop_
_entity_poly.entity_id
_entity_poly.type
_entity_poly.pdbx_seq_one_letter_code
_entity_poly.pdbx_strand_id
1 'polypeptide(L)'
;MTQLAAARTNPSIIMVVGVGGAGGNAVNHMWNLGIKGVDFMVCNTDQQALDKSPVELKVRLGSEGLGAGNDPENGRKAAIESLDVVRQRFEASGTKMVFITAGMGGGTGTGAAPVVAKIAQEAGILTVAVVTKPFAFEREQKMAQAEKGIMELKKYVDSLIVIPNEKLLEGMDKPLTMRESFALADDILKTGVKSISDLIVEEGYINLDFADVSTIMKGAGYAHLAIGHGSGKDKAKEAANAVIASPLLETSIAGAKRLLINITMSEDILSSDVDNATKMITDKAADNVEFIFGTAFKEDMQDEMTITVIAAGFDEETDDSEEAEEPAAEEAAAPEEPEAQPQPQPQPQQTQAAANGGKKPADPDDLMAIFEILDRK
;
A
#
# COMPACT_ATOMS: atom_id res chain seq x y z
N MET A 1 31.81 21.05 -1.54
CA MET A 1 31.06 22.25 -1.05
C MET A 1 29.59 21.87 -1.15
N THR A 2 29.02 21.52 -0.02
CA THR A 2 27.64 21.05 0.14
C THR A 2 26.71 22.25 0.00
N GLN A 3 25.96 22.33 -1.10
CA GLN A 3 24.85 23.27 -1.17
C GLN A 3 23.81 22.83 -0.13
N LEU A 4 23.74 23.57 0.97
CA LEU A 4 22.58 23.52 1.84
C LEU A 4 21.37 23.93 0.99
N ALA A 5 20.42 23.00 0.83
CA ALA A 5 19.11 23.32 0.28
C ALA A 5 18.55 24.51 1.06
N ALA A 6 18.13 25.54 0.33
CA ALA A 6 17.50 26.70 0.93
C ALA A 6 16.33 26.23 1.79
N ALA A 7 16.37 26.55 3.08
CA ALA A 7 15.30 26.24 4.01
C ALA A 7 14.01 26.85 3.44
N ARG A 8 13.03 25.99 3.12
CA ARG A 8 11.67 26.45 2.77
C ARG A 8 11.14 27.25 3.94
N THR A 9 10.56 28.40 3.66
CA THR A 9 10.06 29.37 4.66
C THR A 9 8.92 28.83 5.52
N ASN A 10 8.31 27.68 5.14
CA ASN A 10 7.37 26.91 5.96
C ASN A 10 7.55 25.42 5.62
N PRO A 11 8.05 24.58 6.55
CA PRO A 11 8.08 23.14 6.37
C PRO A 11 6.63 22.61 6.29
N SER A 12 6.37 21.71 5.35
CA SER A 12 5.09 21.02 5.31
C SER A 12 4.93 20.14 6.55
N ILE A 13 3.74 20.15 7.13
CA ILE A 13 3.43 19.25 8.26
C ILE A 13 3.11 17.83 7.78
N ILE A 14 2.93 17.63 6.47
CA ILE A 14 2.57 16.36 5.83
C ILE A 14 3.73 15.89 4.96
N MET A 15 4.11 14.63 5.13
CA MET A 15 5.08 13.97 4.25
C MET A 15 4.47 12.73 3.60
N VAL A 16 4.74 12.53 2.32
CA VAL A 16 4.36 11.33 1.57
C VAL A 16 5.61 10.51 1.28
N VAL A 17 5.65 9.28 1.76
CA VAL A 17 6.78 8.36 1.64
C VAL A 17 6.42 7.21 0.73
N GLY A 18 7.05 7.12 -0.43
CA GLY A 18 6.93 5.99 -1.34
C GLY A 18 7.96 4.92 -1.03
N VAL A 19 7.52 3.71 -0.68
CA VAL A 19 8.38 2.60 -0.33
C VAL A 19 8.37 1.52 -1.41
N GLY A 20 9.55 1.20 -1.95
CA GLY A 20 9.72 0.24 -3.03
C GLY A 20 9.32 0.78 -4.40
N GLY A 21 9.19 -0.12 -5.40
CA GLY A 21 8.93 0.27 -6.78
C GLY A 21 7.58 0.95 -6.97
N ALA A 22 6.48 0.30 -6.61
CA ALA A 22 5.13 0.84 -6.78
C ALA A 22 4.91 2.12 -5.94
N GLY A 23 5.30 2.10 -4.65
CA GLY A 23 5.22 3.31 -3.81
C GLY A 23 6.03 4.47 -4.36
N GLY A 24 7.24 4.20 -4.86
CA GLY A 24 8.08 5.20 -5.53
C GLY A 24 7.44 5.77 -6.80
N ASN A 25 6.79 4.92 -7.62
CA ASN A 25 6.08 5.36 -8.83
C ASN A 25 4.88 6.25 -8.48
N ALA A 26 4.07 5.86 -7.49
CA ALA A 26 2.94 6.67 -7.03
C ALA A 26 3.41 8.05 -6.56
N VAL A 27 4.47 8.12 -5.76
CA VAL A 27 5.06 9.39 -5.29
C VAL A 27 5.64 10.21 -6.44
N ASN A 28 6.33 9.59 -7.40
CA ASN A 28 6.82 10.28 -8.59
C ASN A 28 5.68 10.89 -9.41
N HIS A 29 4.55 10.20 -9.51
CA HIS A 29 3.36 10.71 -10.18
C HIS A 29 2.78 11.92 -9.43
N MET A 30 2.65 11.85 -8.10
CA MET A 30 2.20 12.97 -7.25
C MET A 30 3.11 14.19 -7.37
N TRP A 31 4.42 13.98 -7.39
CA TRP A 31 5.42 15.04 -7.60
C TRP A 31 5.26 15.73 -8.95
N ASN A 32 5.10 14.97 -10.02
CA ASN A 32 4.94 15.51 -11.38
C ASN A 32 3.64 16.32 -11.55
N LEU A 33 2.60 16.02 -10.79
CA LEU A 33 1.35 16.78 -10.76
C LEU A 33 1.44 18.06 -9.92
N GLY A 34 2.56 18.26 -9.22
CA GLY A 34 2.80 19.47 -8.44
C GLY A 34 1.87 19.64 -7.24
N ILE A 35 1.50 18.53 -6.58
CA ILE A 35 0.68 18.59 -5.35
C ILE A 35 1.39 19.46 -4.33
N LYS A 36 0.70 20.50 -3.85
CA LYS A 36 1.25 21.50 -2.93
C LYS A 36 1.02 21.10 -1.47
N GLY A 37 1.79 21.73 -0.57
CA GLY A 37 1.59 21.58 0.88
C GLY A 37 2.02 20.26 1.47
N VAL A 38 2.66 19.39 0.70
CA VAL A 38 3.24 18.12 1.15
C VAL A 38 4.69 18.02 0.75
N ASP A 39 5.48 17.36 1.58
CA ASP A 39 6.84 16.96 1.25
C ASP A 39 6.85 15.51 0.78
N PHE A 40 7.76 15.18 -0.14
CA PHE A 40 7.85 13.86 -0.74
C PHE A 40 9.19 13.21 -0.42
N MET A 41 9.15 11.93 -0.08
CA MET A 41 10.33 11.08 0.12
C MET A 41 10.15 9.75 -0.61
N VAL A 42 11.20 9.24 -1.23
CA VAL A 42 11.22 7.90 -1.82
C VAL A 42 12.26 7.03 -1.13
N CYS A 43 11.86 5.83 -0.73
CA CYS A 43 12.69 4.83 -0.08
C CYS A 43 12.74 3.57 -0.94
N ASN A 44 13.93 3.11 -1.35
CA ASN A 44 14.05 1.90 -2.14
C ASN A 44 15.38 1.17 -1.87
N THR A 45 15.38 -0.14 -2.02
CA THR A 45 16.59 -0.98 -2.03
C THR A 45 17.29 -0.96 -3.37
N ASP A 46 16.62 -0.51 -4.45
CA ASP A 46 17.16 -0.40 -5.80
C ASP A 46 17.64 1.03 -6.09
N GLN A 47 18.96 1.20 -6.25
CA GLN A 47 19.57 2.50 -6.54
C GLN A 47 19.11 3.06 -7.89
N GLN A 48 18.93 2.21 -8.92
CA GLN A 48 18.52 2.67 -10.24
C GLN A 48 17.09 3.27 -10.23
N ALA A 49 16.20 2.72 -9.40
CA ALA A 49 14.86 3.26 -9.21
C ALA A 49 14.91 4.64 -8.53
N LEU A 50 15.79 4.81 -7.55
CA LEU A 50 16.01 6.10 -6.89
C LEU A 50 16.60 7.15 -7.84
N ASP A 51 17.57 6.77 -8.67
CA ASP A 51 18.21 7.70 -9.62
C ASP A 51 17.22 8.25 -10.65
N LYS A 52 16.25 7.43 -11.07
CA LYS A 52 15.18 7.83 -12.02
C LYS A 52 14.10 8.69 -11.39
N SER A 53 13.96 8.70 -10.08
CA SER A 53 12.93 9.48 -9.39
C SER A 53 13.22 10.98 -9.51
N PRO A 54 12.22 11.84 -9.81
CA PRO A 54 12.37 13.30 -9.79
C PRO A 54 12.34 13.87 -8.37
N VAL A 55 11.95 13.10 -7.36
CA VAL A 55 11.83 13.51 -5.97
C VAL A 55 13.20 13.82 -5.39
N GLU A 56 13.34 14.95 -4.69
CA GLU A 56 14.63 15.39 -4.15
C GLU A 56 15.08 14.53 -2.96
N LEU A 57 14.15 14.18 -2.07
CA LEU A 57 14.45 13.42 -0.87
C LEU A 57 14.38 11.92 -1.16
N LYS A 58 15.57 11.32 -1.28
CA LYS A 58 15.74 9.91 -1.60
C LYS A 58 16.49 9.20 -0.48
N VAL A 59 16.01 8.04 -0.08
CA VAL A 59 16.67 7.18 0.89
C VAL A 59 16.90 5.81 0.28
N ARG A 60 18.18 5.46 0.08
CA ARG A 60 18.54 4.09 -0.25
C ARG A 60 18.47 3.24 1.01
N LEU A 61 17.68 2.18 0.95
CA LEU A 61 17.58 1.19 2.00
C LEU A 61 18.64 0.11 1.82
N GLY A 62 19.42 -0.13 2.86
CA GLY A 62 20.54 -1.06 2.83
C GLY A 62 21.77 -0.54 2.07
N SER A 63 22.82 -1.33 2.07
CA SER A 63 24.14 -0.96 1.55
C SER A 63 24.36 -1.33 0.08
N GLU A 64 23.66 -2.37 -0.45
CA GLU A 64 23.98 -2.97 -1.76
C GLU A 64 23.41 -2.21 -2.96
N GLY A 65 22.18 -1.69 -2.87
CA GLY A 65 21.53 -0.96 -3.96
C GLY A 65 21.01 -1.81 -5.13
N LEU A 66 20.98 -3.14 -4.97
CA LEU A 66 20.59 -4.11 -6.02
C LEU A 66 19.12 -4.52 -5.98
N GLY A 67 18.34 -3.96 -5.06
CA GLY A 67 16.96 -4.38 -4.82
C GLY A 67 16.85 -5.53 -3.80
N ALA A 68 15.61 -5.88 -3.42
CA ALA A 68 15.32 -6.92 -2.43
C ALA A 68 15.13 -8.32 -3.03
N GLY A 69 15.25 -8.50 -4.35
CA GLY A 69 15.09 -9.80 -5.01
C GLY A 69 13.72 -10.44 -4.86
N ASN A 70 12.66 -9.63 -4.73
CA ASN A 70 11.28 -10.07 -4.46
C ASN A 70 11.09 -10.83 -3.11
N ASP A 71 12.04 -10.69 -2.19
CA ASP A 71 12.00 -11.27 -0.85
C ASP A 71 11.72 -10.16 0.18
N PRO A 72 10.55 -10.19 0.89
CA PRO A 72 10.22 -9.22 1.93
C PRO A 72 11.22 -9.18 3.09
N GLU A 73 11.86 -10.30 3.42
CA GLU A 73 12.83 -10.34 4.50
C GLU A 73 14.11 -9.55 4.16
N ASN A 74 14.55 -9.58 2.89
CA ASN A 74 15.63 -8.74 2.43
C ASN A 74 15.25 -7.25 2.45
N GLY A 75 14.00 -6.92 2.05
CA GLY A 75 13.47 -5.56 2.16
C GLY A 75 13.45 -5.05 3.61
N ARG A 76 13.01 -5.89 4.54
CA ARG A 76 12.99 -5.61 5.98
C ARG A 76 14.40 -5.38 6.54
N LYS A 77 15.34 -6.26 6.25
CA LYS A 77 16.75 -6.12 6.68
C LYS A 77 17.36 -4.83 6.17
N ALA A 78 17.20 -4.53 4.87
CA ALA A 78 17.70 -3.31 4.27
C ALA A 78 17.11 -2.03 4.93
N ALA A 79 15.82 -2.04 5.27
CA ALA A 79 15.20 -0.94 6.00
C ALA A 79 15.76 -0.77 7.41
N ILE A 80 16.02 -1.87 8.12
CA ILE A 80 16.64 -1.87 9.45
C ILE A 80 18.07 -1.30 9.39
N GLU A 81 18.87 -1.67 8.40
CA GLU A 81 20.21 -1.09 8.18
C GLU A 81 20.18 0.45 7.99
N SER A 82 19.09 0.97 7.45
CA SER A 82 18.92 2.40 7.15
C SER A 82 18.04 3.16 8.13
N LEU A 83 17.69 2.54 9.26
CA LEU A 83 16.76 3.06 10.26
C LEU A 83 17.11 4.49 10.73
N ASP A 84 18.37 4.73 11.05
CA ASP A 84 18.83 6.05 11.53
C ASP A 84 18.71 7.13 10.45
N VAL A 85 18.93 6.77 9.19
CA VAL A 85 18.80 7.71 8.07
C VAL A 85 17.33 8.13 7.90
N VAL A 86 16.40 7.18 7.93
CA VAL A 86 14.95 7.48 7.83
C VAL A 86 14.50 8.33 9.03
N ARG A 87 14.90 7.97 10.25
CA ARG A 87 14.58 8.72 11.47
C ARG A 87 15.04 10.17 11.37
N GLN A 88 16.30 10.42 11.00
CA GLN A 88 16.84 11.76 10.81
C GLN A 88 16.05 12.59 9.80
N ARG A 89 15.51 11.96 8.73
CA ARG A 89 14.67 12.66 7.75
C ARG A 89 13.35 13.13 8.36
N PHE A 90 12.69 12.29 9.13
CA PHE A 90 11.47 12.69 9.83
C PHE A 90 11.71 13.80 10.86
N GLU A 91 12.76 13.68 11.65
CA GLU A 91 13.13 14.70 12.65
C GLU A 91 13.47 16.05 12.01
N ALA A 92 14.24 16.02 10.91
CA ALA A 92 14.66 17.24 10.21
C ALA A 92 13.52 17.98 9.51
N SER A 93 12.47 17.26 9.09
CA SER A 93 11.34 17.84 8.34
C SER A 93 10.29 18.51 9.23
N GLY A 94 10.23 18.18 10.51
CA GLY A 94 9.15 18.66 11.39
C GLY A 94 7.77 18.06 11.07
N THR A 95 7.75 16.94 10.36
CA THR A 95 6.55 16.23 9.94
C THR A 95 5.66 15.87 11.12
N LYS A 96 4.36 16.11 10.99
CA LYS A 96 3.32 15.75 11.97
C LYS A 96 2.46 14.58 11.49
N MET A 97 2.34 14.41 10.17
CA MET A 97 1.60 13.34 9.54
C MET A 97 2.41 12.74 8.39
N VAL A 98 2.44 11.44 8.30
CA VAL A 98 3.09 10.73 7.22
C VAL A 98 2.10 9.79 6.51
N PHE A 99 2.06 9.91 5.19
CA PHE A 99 1.45 8.90 4.33
C PHE A 99 2.53 7.95 3.84
N ILE A 100 2.36 6.67 4.11
CA ILE A 100 3.24 5.62 3.60
C ILE A 100 2.52 4.90 2.47
N THR A 101 3.05 4.99 1.25
CA THR A 101 2.49 4.28 0.10
C THR A 101 3.43 3.19 -0.39
N ALA A 102 2.86 2.00 -0.62
CA ALA A 102 3.61 0.84 -1.10
C ALA A 102 2.71 -0.12 -1.87
N GLY A 103 3.27 -0.81 -2.87
CA GLY A 103 2.67 -2.02 -3.42
C GLY A 103 3.13 -3.22 -2.60
N MET A 104 2.15 -3.93 -2.03
CA MET A 104 2.42 -5.13 -1.24
C MET A 104 2.57 -6.35 -2.14
N GLY A 105 3.29 -7.37 -1.68
CA GLY A 105 3.57 -8.60 -2.42
C GLY A 105 4.95 -8.66 -3.09
N GLY A 106 5.66 -7.52 -3.16
CA GLY A 106 7.07 -7.46 -3.57
C GLY A 106 8.04 -7.50 -2.38
N GLY A 107 9.34 -7.46 -2.64
CA GLY A 107 10.36 -7.50 -1.59
C GLY A 107 10.42 -6.22 -0.79
N THR A 108 10.71 -5.09 -1.44
CA THR A 108 10.98 -3.81 -0.76
C THR A 108 9.72 -3.24 -0.11
N GLY A 109 8.60 -3.08 -0.87
CA GLY A 109 7.38 -2.50 -0.33
C GLY A 109 6.86 -3.28 0.88
N THR A 110 6.73 -4.59 0.73
CA THR A 110 6.20 -5.49 1.76
C THR A 110 7.07 -5.53 3.01
N GLY A 111 8.40 -5.61 2.84
CA GLY A 111 9.31 -5.76 3.97
C GLY A 111 9.72 -4.46 4.64
N ALA A 112 9.87 -3.38 3.85
CA ALA A 112 10.38 -2.12 4.37
C ALA A 112 9.29 -1.17 4.87
N ALA A 113 8.06 -1.18 4.30
CA ALA A 113 7.00 -0.27 4.73
C ALA A 113 6.66 -0.41 6.22
N PRO A 114 6.56 -1.63 6.82
CA PRO A 114 6.35 -1.77 8.26
C PRO A 114 7.48 -1.13 9.10
N VAL A 115 8.72 -1.24 8.65
CA VAL A 115 9.87 -0.66 9.36
C VAL A 115 9.82 0.87 9.31
N VAL A 116 9.51 1.44 8.14
CA VAL A 116 9.35 2.90 7.98
C VAL A 116 8.19 3.41 8.83
N ALA A 117 7.06 2.69 8.85
CA ALA A 117 5.90 3.02 9.69
C ALA A 117 6.26 3.00 11.18
N LYS A 118 7.00 1.99 11.64
CA LYS A 118 7.46 1.90 13.03
C LYS A 118 8.32 3.10 13.43
N ILE A 119 9.23 3.54 12.55
CA ILE A 119 10.06 4.72 12.82
C ILE A 119 9.19 5.99 12.97
N ALA A 120 8.19 6.16 12.10
CA ALA A 120 7.27 7.29 12.17
C ALA A 120 6.43 7.25 13.46
N GLN A 121 5.91 6.09 13.83
CA GLN A 121 5.16 5.87 15.07
C GLN A 121 6.01 6.18 16.31
N GLU A 122 7.26 5.68 16.36
CA GLU A 122 8.22 5.97 17.45
C GLU A 122 8.53 7.47 17.57
N ALA A 123 8.50 8.20 16.45
CA ALA A 123 8.67 9.65 16.42
C ALA A 123 7.39 10.43 16.80
N GLY A 124 6.29 9.75 17.11
CA GLY A 124 5.01 10.36 17.46
C GLY A 124 4.28 11.03 16.30
N ILE A 125 4.59 10.62 15.06
CA ILE A 125 4.00 11.13 13.83
C ILE A 125 2.71 10.35 13.55
N LEU A 126 1.60 11.04 13.24
CA LEU A 126 0.38 10.40 12.76
C LEU A 126 0.68 9.64 11.47
N THR A 127 0.54 8.32 11.51
CA THR A 127 0.98 7.44 10.43
C THR A 127 -0.21 6.80 9.73
N VAL A 128 -0.40 7.14 8.46
CA VAL A 128 -1.45 6.58 7.59
C VAL A 128 -0.79 5.80 6.47
N ALA A 129 -1.15 4.54 6.30
CA ALA A 129 -0.67 3.77 5.16
C ALA A 129 -1.76 3.64 4.10
N VAL A 130 -1.38 3.82 2.83
CA VAL A 130 -2.23 3.59 1.66
C VAL A 130 -1.48 2.62 0.75
N VAL A 131 -1.92 1.38 0.73
CA VAL A 131 -1.18 0.29 0.07
C VAL A 131 -2.08 -0.50 -0.88
N THR A 132 -1.48 -1.12 -1.89
CA THR A 132 -2.20 -1.95 -2.85
C THR A 132 -1.89 -3.43 -2.65
N LYS A 133 -2.92 -4.29 -2.83
CA LYS A 133 -2.76 -5.75 -3.00
C LYS A 133 -2.42 -6.06 -4.47
N PRO A 134 -1.67 -7.15 -4.75
CA PRO A 134 -1.35 -7.54 -6.12
C PRO A 134 -2.59 -7.85 -6.96
N PHE A 135 -2.44 -7.74 -8.28
CA PHE A 135 -3.43 -8.28 -9.21
C PHE A 135 -3.40 -9.81 -9.24
N ALA A 136 -4.52 -10.45 -9.63
CA ALA A 136 -4.62 -11.90 -9.72
C ALA A 136 -3.57 -12.53 -10.68
N PHE A 137 -3.20 -11.83 -11.75
CA PHE A 137 -2.15 -12.28 -12.68
C PHE A 137 -0.75 -12.30 -12.06
N GLU A 138 -0.52 -11.64 -10.93
CA GLU A 138 0.75 -11.67 -10.20
C GLU A 138 0.93 -12.92 -9.34
N ARG A 139 -0.11 -13.73 -9.20
CA ARG A 139 -0.15 -15.04 -8.56
C ARG A 139 -0.29 -15.03 -7.04
N GLU A 140 -0.74 -16.17 -6.53
CA GLU A 140 -1.07 -16.42 -5.10
C GLU A 140 0.12 -16.18 -4.16
N GLN A 141 1.34 -16.52 -4.60
CA GLN A 141 2.52 -16.31 -3.76
C GLN A 141 2.72 -14.85 -3.38
N LYS A 142 2.52 -13.91 -4.35
CA LYS A 142 2.60 -12.49 -4.06
C LYS A 142 1.45 -12.02 -3.19
N MET A 143 0.25 -12.57 -3.36
CA MET A 143 -0.90 -12.26 -2.52
C MET A 143 -0.62 -12.68 -1.07
N ALA A 144 -0.15 -13.90 -0.83
CA ALA A 144 0.20 -14.37 0.51
C ALA A 144 1.32 -13.53 1.17
N GLN A 145 2.30 -13.08 0.38
CA GLN A 145 3.32 -12.14 0.87
C GLN A 145 2.71 -10.77 1.22
N ALA A 146 1.78 -10.27 0.38
CA ALA A 146 1.10 -9.01 0.62
C ALA A 146 0.30 -9.03 1.92
N GLU A 147 -0.49 -10.07 2.15
CA GLU A 147 -1.30 -10.23 3.35
C GLU A 147 -0.45 -10.25 4.63
N LYS A 148 0.65 -11.01 4.63
CA LYS A 148 1.59 -11.00 5.76
C LYS A 148 2.19 -9.62 6.00
N GLY A 149 2.57 -8.90 4.93
CA GLY A 149 3.11 -7.56 5.04
C GLY A 149 2.08 -6.53 5.52
N ILE A 150 0.82 -6.66 5.09
CA ILE A 150 -0.30 -5.84 5.54
C ILE A 150 -0.57 -6.05 7.03
N MET A 151 -0.61 -7.30 7.50
CA MET A 151 -0.76 -7.61 8.92
C MET A 151 0.38 -7.04 9.78
N GLU A 152 1.60 -7.09 9.28
CA GLU A 152 2.75 -6.49 9.98
C GLU A 152 2.68 -4.97 9.99
N LEU A 153 2.31 -4.34 8.86
CA LEU A 153 2.17 -2.90 8.71
C LEU A 153 1.08 -2.33 9.64
N LYS A 154 -0.04 -3.04 9.79
CA LYS A 154 -1.17 -2.67 10.68
C LYS A 154 -0.72 -2.37 12.11
N LYS A 155 0.32 -3.03 12.61
CA LYS A 155 0.81 -2.85 13.97
C LYS A 155 1.43 -1.47 14.24
N TYR A 156 1.86 -0.76 13.20
CA TYR A 156 2.66 0.45 13.29
C TYR A 156 2.00 1.68 12.66
N VAL A 157 0.77 1.56 12.19
CA VAL A 157 0.03 2.68 11.59
C VAL A 157 -1.23 3.01 12.38
N ASP A 158 -1.63 4.27 12.36
CA ASP A 158 -2.89 4.73 12.96
C ASP A 158 -4.09 4.33 12.08
N SER A 159 -3.92 4.45 10.76
CA SER A 159 -4.93 4.05 9.77
C SER A 159 -4.28 3.31 8.63
N LEU A 160 -4.94 2.25 8.16
CA LEU A 160 -4.48 1.40 7.07
C LEU A 160 -5.56 1.30 5.99
N ILE A 161 -5.30 1.93 4.84
CA ILE A 161 -6.15 1.84 3.66
C ILE A 161 -5.51 0.82 2.72
N VAL A 162 -6.24 -0.28 2.49
CA VAL A 162 -5.81 -1.35 1.58
C VAL A 162 -6.66 -1.29 0.31
N ILE A 163 -6.01 -1.23 -0.83
CA ILE A 163 -6.65 -1.16 -2.14
C ILE A 163 -6.43 -2.48 -2.88
N PRO A 164 -7.48 -3.30 -3.07
CA PRO A 164 -7.38 -4.49 -3.86
C PRO A 164 -7.30 -4.12 -5.35
N ASN A 165 -6.14 -4.30 -5.99
CA ASN A 165 -5.98 -3.94 -7.40
C ASN A 165 -6.99 -4.63 -8.33
N GLU A 166 -7.38 -5.86 -8.01
CA GLU A 166 -8.38 -6.61 -8.80
C GLU A 166 -9.73 -5.89 -8.86
N LYS A 167 -10.13 -5.26 -7.75
CA LYS A 167 -11.38 -4.50 -7.68
C LYS A 167 -11.40 -3.26 -8.60
N LEU A 168 -10.23 -2.73 -8.94
CA LEU A 168 -10.14 -1.63 -9.90
C LEU A 168 -10.54 -2.05 -11.31
N LEU A 169 -10.35 -3.33 -11.65
CA LEU A 169 -10.66 -3.87 -12.97
C LEU A 169 -12.15 -4.24 -13.11
N GLU A 170 -12.83 -4.56 -12.00
CA GLU A 170 -14.25 -4.96 -12.01
C GLU A 170 -15.19 -3.84 -12.48
N GLY A 171 -14.82 -2.56 -12.31
CA GLY A 171 -15.59 -1.40 -12.74
C GLY A 171 -15.34 -0.91 -14.17
N MET A 172 -14.48 -1.61 -14.94
CA MET A 172 -14.06 -1.14 -16.26
C MET A 172 -14.90 -1.72 -17.39
N ASP A 173 -15.45 -0.87 -18.25
CA ASP A 173 -16.22 -1.28 -19.44
C ASP A 173 -15.37 -2.00 -20.50
N LYS A 174 -14.05 -1.81 -20.46
CA LYS A 174 -13.11 -2.37 -21.44
C LYS A 174 -11.92 -3.02 -20.75
N PRO A 175 -11.39 -4.12 -21.31
CA PRO A 175 -10.15 -4.72 -20.84
C PRO A 175 -9.00 -3.70 -20.91
N LEU A 176 -8.25 -3.59 -19.83
CA LEU A 176 -7.06 -2.75 -19.75
C LEU A 176 -5.80 -3.55 -20.08
N THR A 177 -4.82 -2.90 -20.68
CA THR A 177 -3.47 -3.45 -20.79
C THR A 177 -2.80 -3.48 -19.42
N MET A 178 -1.77 -4.33 -19.24
CA MET A 178 -1.00 -4.37 -17.98
C MET A 178 -0.48 -2.98 -17.57
N ARG A 179 -0.04 -2.18 -18.55
CA ARG A 179 0.45 -0.83 -18.28
C ARG A 179 -0.65 0.08 -17.73
N GLU A 180 -1.83 0.02 -18.32
CA GLU A 180 -2.99 0.78 -17.88
C GLU A 180 -3.47 0.33 -16.50
N SER A 181 -3.46 -0.98 -16.21
CA SER A 181 -3.84 -1.53 -14.90
C SER A 181 -2.92 -0.99 -13.79
N PHE A 182 -1.59 -1.02 -13.99
CA PHE A 182 -0.66 -0.46 -13.00
C PHE A 182 -0.79 1.06 -12.89
N ALA A 183 -1.01 1.77 -14.00
CA ALA A 183 -1.23 3.22 -13.97
C ALA A 183 -2.50 3.58 -13.19
N LEU A 184 -3.56 2.76 -13.31
CA LEU A 184 -4.79 2.93 -12.53
C LEU A 184 -4.54 2.72 -11.03
N ALA A 185 -3.76 1.70 -10.65
CA ALA A 185 -3.39 1.48 -9.25
C ALA A 185 -2.58 2.67 -8.67
N ASP A 186 -1.60 3.19 -9.43
CA ASP A 186 -0.84 4.38 -9.04
C ASP A 186 -1.74 5.62 -8.93
N ASP A 187 -2.74 5.75 -9.80
CA ASP A 187 -3.70 6.87 -9.79
C ASP A 187 -4.64 6.82 -8.56
N ILE A 188 -5.08 5.65 -8.16
CA ILE A 188 -5.89 5.49 -6.94
C ILE A 188 -5.06 5.78 -5.68
N LEU A 189 -3.82 5.28 -5.59
CA LEU A 189 -2.91 5.63 -4.49
C LEU A 189 -2.72 7.16 -4.39
N LYS A 190 -2.48 7.80 -5.50
CA LYS A 190 -2.38 9.27 -5.60
C LYS A 190 -3.66 9.93 -5.11
N THR A 191 -4.83 9.50 -5.61
CA THR A 191 -6.12 10.10 -5.28
C THR A 191 -6.43 9.95 -3.79
N GLY A 192 -6.16 8.78 -3.20
CA GLY A 192 -6.32 8.56 -1.77
C GLY A 192 -5.48 9.52 -0.91
N VAL A 193 -4.20 9.65 -1.22
CA VAL A 193 -3.29 10.58 -0.51
C VAL A 193 -3.70 12.03 -0.76
N LYS A 194 -3.97 12.39 -2.02
CA LYS A 194 -4.34 13.75 -2.41
C LYS A 194 -5.62 14.21 -1.71
N SER A 195 -6.64 13.37 -1.68
CA SER A 195 -7.94 13.73 -1.07
C SER A 195 -7.82 14.09 0.40
N ILE A 196 -6.95 13.42 1.15
CA ILE A 196 -6.71 13.75 2.57
C ILE A 196 -5.83 15.00 2.70
N SER A 197 -4.81 15.11 1.86
CA SER A 197 -3.92 16.26 1.86
C SER A 197 -4.64 17.56 1.50
N ASP A 198 -5.49 17.52 0.46
CA ASP A 198 -6.25 18.68 0.00
C ASP A 198 -7.14 19.24 1.12
N LEU A 199 -7.77 18.37 1.93
CA LEU A 199 -8.60 18.79 3.06
C LEU A 199 -7.86 19.64 4.10
N ILE A 200 -6.54 19.42 4.24
CA ILE A 200 -5.71 20.11 5.23
C ILE A 200 -5.01 21.34 4.63
N VAL A 201 -4.70 21.30 3.33
CA VAL A 201 -3.79 22.25 2.68
C VAL A 201 -4.51 23.22 1.76
N GLU A 202 -5.55 22.78 1.05
CA GLU A 202 -6.28 23.64 0.13
C GLU A 202 -7.30 24.52 0.87
N GLU A 203 -7.37 25.79 0.51
CA GLU A 203 -8.39 26.70 1.02
C GLU A 203 -9.74 26.37 0.37
N GLY A 204 -10.66 25.82 1.15
CA GLY A 204 -12.03 25.52 0.77
C GLY A 204 -13.03 26.44 1.49
N TYR A 205 -14.33 26.26 1.26
CA TYR A 205 -15.37 26.96 2.03
C TYR A 205 -15.52 26.37 3.43
N ILE A 206 -15.34 25.07 3.55
CA ILE A 206 -15.29 24.35 4.83
C ILE A 206 -13.93 23.66 4.87
N ASN A 207 -13.02 24.26 5.63
CA ASN A 207 -11.69 23.74 5.81
C ASN A 207 -11.66 22.83 7.05
N LEU A 208 -10.92 21.75 6.93
CA LEU A 208 -10.58 20.92 8.06
C LEU A 208 -9.16 21.26 8.51
N ASP A 209 -8.99 21.41 9.81
CA ASP A 209 -7.66 21.54 10.35
C ASP A 209 -6.99 20.16 10.56
N PHE A 210 -5.70 20.19 10.82
CA PHE A 210 -4.94 18.97 11.09
C PHE A 210 -5.48 18.19 12.31
N ALA A 211 -6.05 18.86 13.31
CA ALA A 211 -6.58 18.21 14.50
C ALA A 211 -7.85 17.41 14.18
N ASP A 212 -8.71 17.93 13.28
CA ASP A 212 -9.92 17.27 12.82
C ASP A 212 -9.57 15.94 12.11
N VAL A 213 -8.68 16.00 11.12
CA VAL A 213 -8.22 14.80 10.39
C VAL A 213 -7.54 13.82 11.34
N SER A 214 -6.72 14.32 12.27
CA SER A 214 -6.05 13.47 13.26
C SER A 214 -7.03 12.73 14.16
N THR A 215 -8.15 13.36 14.54
CA THR A 215 -9.17 12.73 15.38
C THR A 215 -9.81 11.54 14.68
N ILE A 216 -10.13 11.68 13.40
CA ILE A 216 -10.73 10.59 12.62
C ILE A 216 -9.72 9.45 12.36
N MET A 217 -8.46 9.79 12.05
CA MET A 217 -7.47 8.82 11.56
C MET A 217 -6.68 8.14 12.66
N LYS A 218 -6.54 8.76 13.85
CA LYS A 218 -5.72 8.22 14.94
C LYS A 218 -6.31 6.95 15.52
N GLY A 219 -5.52 5.87 15.51
CA GLY A 219 -5.94 4.57 16.03
C GLY A 219 -7.19 4.02 15.35
N ALA A 220 -7.43 4.37 14.08
CA ALA A 220 -8.63 3.97 13.36
C ALA A 220 -8.56 2.53 12.80
N GLY A 221 -7.37 1.92 12.77
CA GLY A 221 -7.17 0.57 12.25
C GLY A 221 -7.41 0.51 10.73
N TYR A 222 -8.17 -0.48 10.27
CA TYR A 222 -8.56 -0.53 8.86
C TYR A 222 -9.46 0.62 8.49
N ALA A 223 -9.21 1.21 7.34
CA ALA A 223 -10.03 2.25 6.73
C ALA A 223 -10.27 1.94 5.26
N HIS A 224 -11.45 2.26 4.77
CA HIS A 224 -11.82 2.08 3.37
C HIS A 224 -11.90 3.42 2.67
N LEU A 225 -11.39 3.46 1.44
CA LEU A 225 -11.47 4.61 0.55
C LEU A 225 -12.58 4.37 -0.48
N ALA A 226 -13.46 5.32 -0.66
CA ALA A 226 -14.44 5.32 -1.74
C ALA A 226 -14.43 6.66 -2.46
N ILE A 227 -14.59 6.61 -3.78
CA ILE A 227 -14.61 7.80 -4.63
C ILE A 227 -15.85 7.69 -5.52
N GLY A 228 -16.67 8.74 -5.55
CA GLY A 228 -17.84 8.84 -6.40
C GLY A 228 -17.83 10.13 -7.19
N HIS A 229 -18.22 10.05 -8.45
CA HIS A 229 -18.37 11.19 -9.34
C HIS A 229 -19.80 11.26 -9.84
N GLY A 230 -20.32 12.46 -10.01
CA GLY A 230 -21.62 12.72 -10.58
C GLY A 230 -21.61 14.00 -11.40
N SER A 231 -22.47 14.06 -12.41
CA SER A 231 -22.56 15.20 -13.32
C SER A 231 -24.01 15.58 -13.62
N GLY A 232 -24.21 16.83 -14.03
CA GLY A 232 -25.53 17.33 -14.40
C GLY A 232 -26.49 17.51 -13.22
N LYS A 233 -27.79 17.44 -13.49
CA LYS A 233 -28.85 17.81 -12.53
C LYS A 233 -28.88 16.94 -11.27
N ASP A 234 -28.55 15.66 -11.37
CA ASP A 234 -28.58 14.70 -10.25
C ASP A 234 -27.17 14.38 -9.70
N LYS A 235 -26.17 15.23 -9.99
CA LYS A 235 -24.76 15.06 -9.65
C LYS A 235 -24.48 14.65 -8.21
N ALA A 236 -25.15 15.27 -7.24
CA ALA A 236 -24.97 14.95 -5.83
C ALA A 236 -25.43 13.53 -5.49
N LYS A 237 -26.60 13.12 -6.04
CA LYS A 237 -27.13 11.80 -5.85
C LYS A 237 -26.31 10.73 -6.57
N GLU A 238 -25.86 11.02 -7.79
CA GLU A 238 -24.99 10.14 -8.57
C GLU A 238 -23.66 9.92 -7.85
N ALA A 239 -23.00 11.00 -7.42
CA ALA A 239 -21.75 10.92 -6.68
C ALA A 239 -21.88 10.14 -5.37
N ALA A 240 -22.92 10.39 -4.57
CA ALA A 240 -23.18 9.68 -3.33
C ALA A 240 -23.45 8.18 -3.58
N ASN A 241 -24.26 7.84 -4.58
CA ASN A 241 -24.50 6.44 -4.95
C ASN A 241 -23.24 5.74 -5.44
N ALA A 242 -22.40 6.43 -6.22
CA ALA A 242 -21.10 5.90 -6.69
C ALA A 242 -20.16 5.61 -5.51
N VAL A 243 -20.14 6.47 -4.47
CA VAL A 243 -19.40 6.20 -3.23
C VAL A 243 -19.91 4.94 -2.55
N ILE A 244 -21.23 4.84 -2.33
CA ILE A 244 -21.85 3.71 -1.63
C ILE A 244 -21.65 2.38 -2.38
N ALA A 245 -21.65 2.43 -3.71
CA ALA A 245 -21.48 1.27 -4.59
C ALA A 245 -20.01 1.06 -5.02
N SER A 246 -19.05 1.79 -4.43
CA SER A 246 -17.65 1.74 -4.86
C SER A 246 -17.07 0.33 -4.67
N PRO A 247 -16.46 -0.27 -5.71
CA PRO A 247 -15.79 -1.56 -5.61
C PRO A 247 -14.55 -1.53 -4.72
N LEU A 248 -14.02 -0.33 -4.42
CA LEU A 248 -12.87 -0.15 -3.52
C LEU A 248 -13.22 -0.42 -2.05
N LEU A 249 -14.50 -0.45 -1.71
CA LEU A 249 -14.96 -0.89 -0.40
C LEU A 249 -14.87 -2.42 -0.37
N GLU A 250 -13.91 -2.99 0.34
CA GLU A 250 -13.85 -4.45 0.57
C GLU A 250 -15.09 -4.92 1.33
N THR A 251 -15.59 -4.06 2.23
CA THR A 251 -16.85 -4.21 2.94
C THR A 251 -17.74 -2.98 2.69
N SER A 252 -19.00 -3.04 3.09
CA SER A 252 -19.89 -1.87 3.03
C SER A 252 -19.39 -0.74 3.96
N ILE A 253 -19.78 0.52 3.71
CA ILE A 253 -19.62 1.63 4.67
C ILE A 253 -20.38 1.32 5.98
N ALA A 254 -21.34 0.39 5.94
CA ALA A 254 -22.08 -0.06 7.11
C ALA A 254 -21.13 -0.51 8.23
N GLY A 255 -21.34 0.01 9.43
CA GLY A 255 -20.49 -0.26 10.59
C GLY A 255 -19.29 0.68 10.76
N ALA A 256 -19.03 1.57 9.80
CA ALA A 256 -18.03 2.62 10.01
C ALA A 256 -18.49 3.58 11.12
N LYS A 257 -17.64 3.77 12.11
CA LYS A 257 -17.91 4.68 13.25
C LYS A 257 -17.38 6.08 13.01
N ARG A 258 -16.46 6.25 12.05
CA ARG A 258 -15.83 7.51 11.69
C ARG A 258 -15.78 7.67 10.18
N LEU A 259 -16.21 8.84 9.70
CA LEU A 259 -16.17 9.19 8.28
C LEU A 259 -15.44 10.52 8.07
N LEU A 260 -14.52 10.54 7.10
CA LEU A 260 -13.94 11.75 6.56
C LEU A 260 -14.43 11.91 5.13
N ILE A 261 -15.16 12.99 4.86
CA ILE A 261 -15.83 13.24 3.58
C ILE A 261 -15.20 14.48 2.94
N ASN A 262 -14.64 14.33 1.74
CA ASN A 262 -14.17 15.43 0.91
C ASN A 262 -15.09 15.61 -0.29
N ILE A 263 -15.67 16.80 -0.46
CA ILE A 263 -16.57 17.13 -1.55
C ILE A 263 -15.88 18.20 -2.40
N THR A 264 -15.46 17.80 -3.59
CA THR A 264 -14.94 18.71 -4.62
C THR A 264 -16.03 18.96 -5.64
N MET A 265 -16.32 20.23 -5.93
CA MET A 265 -17.50 20.60 -6.72
C MET A 265 -17.29 21.85 -7.56
N SER A 266 -18.16 22.03 -8.54
CA SER A 266 -18.31 23.29 -9.30
C SER A 266 -19.00 24.37 -8.46
N GLU A 267 -18.85 25.64 -8.82
CA GLU A 267 -19.39 26.78 -8.07
C GLU A 267 -20.93 26.88 -8.08
N ASP A 268 -21.58 26.20 -9.01
CA ASP A 268 -23.05 26.22 -9.22
C ASP A 268 -23.83 25.27 -8.31
N ILE A 269 -23.14 24.54 -7.39
CA ILE A 269 -23.78 23.56 -6.52
C ILE A 269 -24.57 24.21 -5.40
N LEU A 270 -25.78 23.71 -5.18
CA LEU A 270 -26.63 24.18 -4.11
C LEU A 270 -26.24 23.54 -2.77
N SER A 271 -26.39 24.28 -1.67
CA SER A 271 -26.17 23.74 -0.31
C SER A 271 -27.04 22.52 -0.01
N SER A 272 -28.24 22.46 -0.60
CA SER A 272 -29.13 21.30 -0.52
C SER A 272 -28.56 20.04 -1.15
N ASP A 273 -27.72 20.18 -2.19
CA ASP A 273 -27.10 19.04 -2.87
C ASP A 273 -26.00 18.45 -2.00
N VAL A 274 -25.22 19.30 -1.34
CA VAL A 274 -24.19 18.89 -0.37
C VAL A 274 -24.83 18.17 0.83
N ASP A 275 -25.92 18.74 1.39
CA ASP A 275 -26.65 18.14 2.51
C ASP A 275 -27.24 16.77 2.14
N ASN A 276 -27.89 16.67 0.97
CA ASN A 276 -28.46 15.42 0.49
C ASN A 276 -27.40 14.35 0.27
N ALA A 277 -26.26 14.69 -0.37
CA ALA A 277 -25.18 13.75 -0.61
C ALA A 277 -24.56 13.24 0.71
N THR A 278 -24.25 14.16 1.63
CA THR A 278 -23.69 13.82 2.94
C THR A 278 -24.63 12.92 3.73
N LYS A 279 -25.93 13.24 3.76
CA LYS A 279 -26.95 12.45 4.44
C LYS A 279 -27.06 11.06 3.85
N MET A 280 -27.11 10.92 2.53
CA MET A 280 -27.16 9.60 1.86
C MET A 280 -25.98 8.69 2.27
N ILE A 281 -24.79 9.27 2.45
CA ILE A 281 -23.59 8.54 2.85
C ILE A 281 -23.65 8.19 4.34
N THR A 282 -23.95 9.15 5.21
CA THR A 282 -23.99 8.94 6.67
C THR A 282 -25.11 7.98 7.09
N ASP A 283 -26.28 8.00 6.41
CA ASP A 283 -27.39 7.06 6.65
C ASP A 283 -27.01 5.58 6.36
N LYS A 284 -25.87 5.34 5.67
CA LYS A 284 -25.35 3.99 5.40
C LYS A 284 -24.27 3.54 6.38
N ALA A 285 -23.76 4.42 7.21
CA ALA A 285 -22.76 4.12 8.24
C ALA A 285 -23.43 3.60 9.54
N ALA A 286 -22.67 3.51 10.62
CA ALA A 286 -23.22 3.16 11.94
C ALA A 286 -24.17 4.24 12.47
N ASP A 287 -25.14 3.86 13.33
CA ASP A 287 -26.18 4.74 13.85
C ASP A 287 -25.67 6.02 14.53
N ASN A 288 -24.46 6.00 15.09
CA ASN A 288 -23.84 7.15 15.76
C ASN A 288 -22.48 7.47 15.12
N VAL A 289 -22.45 7.53 13.80
CA VAL A 289 -21.21 7.83 13.07
C VAL A 289 -20.74 9.25 13.38
N GLU A 290 -19.46 9.36 13.77
CA GLU A 290 -18.75 10.62 13.83
C GLU A 290 -18.25 10.96 12.43
N PHE A 291 -18.71 12.07 11.86
CA PHE A 291 -18.27 12.47 10.54
C PHE A 291 -17.77 13.90 10.50
N ILE A 292 -16.76 14.09 9.68
CA ILE A 292 -16.17 15.40 9.38
C ILE A 292 -16.19 15.54 7.87
N PHE A 293 -16.59 16.71 7.37
CA PHE A 293 -16.57 16.97 5.94
C PHE A 293 -15.93 18.31 5.61
N GLY A 294 -15.20 18.31 4.49
CA GLY A 294 -14.65 19.51 3.88
C GLY A 294 -15.16 19.69 2.47
N THR A 295 -15.12 20.92 1.99
CA THR A 295 -15.56 21.27 0.63
C THR A 295 -14.52 22.09 -0.07
N ALA A 296 -14.24 21.76 -1.33
CA ALA A 296 -13.36 22.51 -2.22
C ALA A 296 -14.06 22.82 -3.53
N PHE A 297 -13.83 24.02 -4.07
CA PHE A 297 -14.28 24.38 -5.41
C PHE A 297 -13.16 24.24 -6.42
N LYS A 298 -13.51 23.80 -7.62
CA LYS A 298 -12.59 23.79 -8.75
C LYS A 298 -13.22 24.52 -9.94
N GLU A 299 -12.50 25.53 -10.43
CA GLU A 299 -12.92 26.36 -11.58
C GLU A 299 -13.02 25.55 -12.89
N ASP A 300 -12.27 24.45 -13.01
CA ASP A 300 -12.26 23.58 -14.18
C ASP A 300 -13.41 22.54 -14.18
N MET A 301 -14.14 22.40 -13.08
CA MET A 301 -15.34 21.59 -13.01
C MET A 301 -16.57 22.39 -13.44
N GLN A 302 -17.39 21.79 -14.31
CA GLN A 302 -18.64 22.39 -14.77
C GLN A 302 -19.77 21.39 -14.53
N ASP A 303 -20.72 21.78 -13.68
CA ASP A 303 -21.89 20.96 -13.35
C ASP A 303 -21.52 19.54 -12.86
N GLU A 304 -20.45 19.45 -12.08
CA GLU A 304 -19.87 18.19 -11.59
C GLU A 304 -19.63 18.21 -10.08
N MET A 305 -19.69 17.04 -9.46
CA MET A 305 -19.35 16.80 -8.05
C MET A 305 -18.53 15.53 -7.94
N THR A 306 -17.44 15.59 -7.20
CA THR A 306 -16.66 14.41 -6.79
C THR A 306 -16.66 14.32 -5.28
N ILE A 307 -17.03 13.15 -4.75
CA ILE A 307 -17.04 12.88 -3.31
C ILE A 307 -16.01 11.80 -3.03
N THR A 308 -15.09 12.06 -2.13
CA THR A 308 -14.16 11.07 -1.59
C THR A 308 -14.51 10.82 -0.13
N VAL A 309 -14.68 9.56 0.23
CA VAL A 309 -15.00 9.15 1.60
C VAL A 309 -13.93 8.22 2.11
N ILE A 310 -13.46 8.48 3.32
CA ILE A 310 -12.66 7.54 4.10
C ILE A 310 -13.51 7.09 5.27
N ALA A 311 -13.86 5.81 5.25
CA ALA A 311 -14.65 5.16 6.29
C ALA A 311 -13.69 4.38 7.20
N ALA A 312 -13.78 4.61 8.50
CA ALA A 312 -12.84 4.05 9.48
C ALA A 312 -13.54 3.67 10.79
N GLY A 313 -12.81 3.01 11.69
CA GLY A 313 -13.32 2.63 12.99
C GLY A 313 -14.35 1.52 12.92
N PHE A 314 -14.19 0.58 12.02
CA PHE A 314 -14.97 -0.66 11.99
C PHE A 314 -14.67 -1.48 13.24
N ASP A 315 -15.68 -2.21 13.74
CA ASP A 315 -15.42 -3.23 14.75
C ASP A 315 -14.44 -4.25 14.15
N GLU A 316 -13.43 -4.63 14.91
CA GLU A 316 -12.61 -5.76 14.50
C GLU A 316 -13.55 -6.98 14.47
N GLU A 317 -13.86 -7.49 13.28
CA GLU A 317 -14.35 -8.84 13.18
C GLU A 317 -13.24 -9.68 13.81
N THR A 318 -13.55 -10.30 14.94
CA THR A 318 -12.73 -11.36 15.49
C THR A 318 -12.66 -12.41 14.41
N ASP A 319 -11.51 -12.44 13.72
CA ASP A 319 -11.17 -13.54 12.82
C ASP A 319 -10.97 -14.77 13.71
N ASP A 320 -12.08 -15.43 14.05
CA ASP A 320 -12.13 -16.68 14.83
C ASP A 320 -11.57 -17.88 14.02
N SER A 321 -10.75 -17.60 13.02
CA SER A 321 -10.01 -18.62 12.30
C SER A 321 -8.53 -18.53 12.65
N GLU A 322 -8.11 -19.45 13.52
CA GLU A 322 -6.75 -19.85 13.89
C GLU A 322 -6.20 -19.37 15.26
N GLU A 323 -6.92 -19.62 16.35
CA GLU A 323 -6.28 -20.25 17.49
C GLU A 323 -6.19 -21.76 17.24
N ALA A 324 -5.27 -22.16 16.40
CA ALA A 324 -4.77 -23.53 16.44
C ALA A 324 -4.00 -23.66 17.77
N GLU A 325 -4.64 -24.32 18.72
CA GLU A 325 -4.03 -24.80 19.96
C GLU A 325 -2.65 -25.37 19.65
N GLU A 326 -1.60 -24.72 20.14
CA GLU A 326 -0.34 -25.43 20.41
C GLU A 326 -0.68 -26.55 21.42
N PRO A 327 -0.44 -27.81 21.10
CA PRO A 327 -0.62 -28.86 22.09
C PRO A 327 0.37 -28.61 23.21
N ALA A 328 -0.16 -28.33 24.38
CA ALA A 328 0.57 -28.30 25.64
C ALA A 328 1.48 -29.54 25.72
N ALA A 329 2.77 -29.30 25.81
CA ALA A 329 3.75 -30.34 26.09
C ALA A 329 3.44 -30.91 27.47
N GLU A 330 2.79 -32.07 27.50
CA GLU A 330 2.58 -32.90 28.66
C GLU A 330 3.95 -33.48 29.06
N GLU A 331 4.42 -33.05 30.20
CA GLU A 331 5.64 -33.50 30.87
C GLU A 331 5.43 -34.98 31.29
N ALA A 332 5.79 -35.92 30.41
CA ALA A 332 5.76 -37.34 30.73
C ALA A 332 7.14 -37.82 31.09
N ALA A 333 7.19 -38.36 32.31
CA ALA A 333 8.31 -38.99 32.96
C ALA A 333 9.07 -40.01 32.08
N ALA A 334 10.38 -40.02 32.27
CA ALA A 334 11.31 -40.99 31.69
C ALA A 334 10.97 -42.43 32.10
N PRO A 335 10.99 -43.37 31.18
CA PRO A 335 11.21 -44.79 31.51
C PRO A 335 12.63 -45.21 31.14
N GLU A 336 13.12 -46.10 32.04
CA GLU A 336 14.40 -46.75 32.07
C GLU A 336 14.81 -47.43 30.75
N GLU A 337 16.12 -47.42 30.50
CA GLU A 337 16.82 -48.22 29.46
C GLU A 337 16.59 -49.73 29.66
N PRO A 338 16.41 -50.49 28.59
CA PRO A 338 16.82 -51.89 28.56
C PRO A 338 18.00 -52.10 27.61
N GLU A 339 18.87 -52.98 28.13
CA GLU A 339 20.15 -53.45 27.64
C GLU A 339 20.21 -53.81 26.13
N ALA A 340 21.37 -53.55 25.57
CA ALA A 340 21.79 -53.86 24.21
C ALA A 340 21.84 -55.38 23.93
N GLN A 341 21.26 -55.79 22.79
CA GLN A 341 21.59 -57.03 22.10
C GLN A 341 22.24 -56.75 20.74
N PRO A 342 23.25 -57.55 20.32
CA PRO A 342 24.12 -57.19 19.21
C PRO A 342 23.50 -57.50 17.83
N GLN A 343 23.64 -56.53 16.91
CA GLN A 343 23.25 -56.68 15.51
C GLN A 343 24.28 -57.52 14.73
N PRO A 344 23.85 -58.38 13.78
CA PRO A 344 24.75 -59.07 12.87
C PRO A 344 25.19 -58.18 11.71
N GLN A 345 26.45 -58.27 11.33
CA GLN A 345 27.07 -57.56 10.22
C GLN A 345 26.53 -58.03 8.86
N PRO A 346 26.34 -57.16 7.87
CA PRO A 346 26.00 -57.57 6.51
C PRO A 346 27.25 -57.98 5.71
N GLN A 347 27.14 -59.13 5.06
CA GLN A 347 28.12 -59.65 4.10
C GLN A 347 28.00 -58.91 2.74
N PRO A 348 29.08 -58.82 1.96
CA PRO A 348 29.09 -58.09 0.67
C PRO A 348 28.51 -58.95 -0.45
N GLN A 349 27.52 -58.41 -1.18
CA GLN A 349 27.06 -58.98 -2.44
C GLN A 349 27.73 -58.35 -3.62
N GLN A 350 28.18 -59.18 -4.51
CA GLN A 350 28.95 -58.94 -5.70
C GLN A 350 28.12 -58.26 -6.81
N THR A 351 28.79 -57.36 -7.49
CA THR A 351 28.45 -56.74 -8.79
C THR A 351 28.04 -57.74 -9.85
N GLN A 352 26.92 -57.42 -10.52
CA GLN A 352 26.73 -57.80 -11.94
C GLN A 352 26.38 -56.59 -12.77
N ALA A 353 27.22 -56.32 -13.76
CA ALA A 353 27.09 -55.31 -14.74
C ALA A 353 26.04 -55.70 -15.78
N ALA A 354 25.17 -54.77 -16.13
CA ALA A 354 24.46 -54.82 -17.42
C ALA A 354 24.50 -53.42 -18.07
N ALA A 355 25.10 -53.40 -19.21
CA ALA A 355 25.23 -52.24 -20.09
C ALA A 355 23.87 -51.83 -20.71
N ASN A 356 23.60 -50.55 -20.79
CA ASN A 356 23.18 -49.99 -22.09
C ASN A 356 22.95 -48.45 -22.05
N GLY A 357 23.43 -47.75 -23.06
CA GLY A 357 22.81 -46.60 -23.65
C GLY A 357 23.33 -45.24 -23.22
N GLY A 358 24.54 -44.87 -23.64
CA GLY A 358 25.01 -43.51 -23.56
C GLY A 358 24.19 -42.56 -24.46
N LYS A 359 23.78 -41.41 -23.92
CA LYS A 359 23.57 -40.20 -24.69
C LYS A 359 24.71 -39.23 -24.38
N LYS A 360 25.49 -38.92 -25.43
CA LYS A 360 26.51 -37.87 -25.43
C LYS A 360 25.92 -36.51 -25.07
N PRO A 361 26.66 -35.60 -24.47
CA PRO A 361 26.25 -34.19 -24.38
C PRO A 361 26.20 -33.57 -25.77
N ALA A 362 25.23 -32.71 -25.99
CA ALA A 362 25.03 -31.98 -27.24
C ALA A 362 26.23 -31.09 -27.54
N ASP A 363 26.65 -31.11 -28.80
CA ASP A 363 27.77 -30.34 -29.36
C ASP A 363 27.38 -28.83 -29.40
N PRO A 364 28.31 -27.88 -29.14
CA PRO A 364 28.01 -26.46 -29.22
C PRO A 364 27.50 -25.98 -30.56
N ASP A 365 27.75 -26.72 -31.66
CA ASP A 365 27.28 -26.38 -32.99
C ASP A 365 25.78 -26.65 -33.23
N ASP A 366 25.12 -27.46 -32.40
CA ASP A 366 23.65 -27.70 -32.48
C ASP A 366 22.83 -26.51 -31.93
N LEU A 367 23.44 -25.62 -31.16
CA LEU A 367 22.75 -24.42 -30.65
C LEU A 367 22.72 -23.27 -31.69
N MET A 368 23.63 -23.24 -32.63
CA MET A 368 23.62 -22.23 -33.70
C MET A 368 22.53 -22.47 -34.75
N ALA A 369 22.16 -23.70 -34.99
CA ALA A 369 21.10 -24.05 -35.94
C ALA A 369 19.67 -23.62 -35.45
N ILE A 370 19.48 -23.45 -34.16
CA ILE A 370 18.21 -22.98 -33.56
C ILE A 370 18.05 -21.46 -33.71
N PHE A 371 19.14 -20.70 -33.71
CA PHE A 371 19.11 -19.25 -33.87
C PHE A 371 18.86 -18.82 -35.32
N GLU A 372 19.28 -19.59 -36.32
CA GLU A 372 19.02 -19.26 -37.72
C GLU A 372 17.55 -19.49 -38.17
N ILE A 373 16.78 -20.25 -37.40
CA ILE A 373 15.35 -20.49 -37.66
C ILE A 373 14.47 -19.37 -37.10
N LEU A 374 14.93 -18.62 -36.09
CA LEU A 374 14.16 -17.55 -35.46
C LEU A 374 14.32 -16.18 -36.13
N ASP A 375 15.33 -16.01 -36.99
CA ASP A 375 15.62 -14.74 -37.69
C ASP A 375 14.98 -14.64 -39.09
N ARG A 376 14.13 -15.60 -39.47
CA ARG A 376 13.39 -15.62 -40.73
C ARG A 376 11.89 -15.58 -40.52
N LYS A 377 11.39 -14.55 -39.82
CA LYS A 377 9.99 -14.10 -39.98
C LYS A 377 9.84 -12.63 -39.72
#